data_dc8425ccf48511cfab37104e97e9cbd8
#
_entry.id   dc8425ccf48511cfab37104e97e9cbd8
#
_cell.length_a   1.000
_cell.length_b   1.000
_cell.length_c   1.000
_cell.angle_alpha   90.00
_cell.angle_beta   90.00
_cell.angle_gamma   90.00
#
_symmetry.space_group_name_H-M   'P 1'
#
loop_
_entity.id
_entity.type
_entity.pdbx_description
1 polymer ?
#
loop_
_entity_poly.entity_id
_entity_poly.type
_entity_poly.pdbx_seq_one_letter_code
_entity_poly.pdbx_strand_id
1 'polypeptide(L)'
;VARVPKSRRSLGEEVFNILRLSILRGDIAPGRRLIEEKIALQHGASRTPVREAFHKLEREGLVERRDKGGFVVAQARPGDVDEIMDLRAVLEGHAAARAARRATPELVGRLKDKLALYEAAMKGPDPARLIEANTVFHDLLYEASGSQRLRRTIGDLREHFYRLRRSILGLEGMAQRSHQDHEAIIEAIDRGDAAEAERLVREHIERARLALRRELAAGRLKL
;
A
#
# COMPACT_ATOMS: atom_id res chain seq x y z
N VAL A 1 12.14 22.65 35.00
CA VAL A 1 12.08 22.01 33.66
C VAL A 1 11.25 20.76 33.81
N ALA A 2 9.97 20.81 33.36
CA ALA A 2 9.06 19.67 33.41
C ALA A 2 9.54 18.59 32.46
N ARG A 3 9.82 17.39 32.94
CA ARG A 3 10.07 16.20 32.13
C ARG A 3 8.79 15.86 31.35
N VAL A 4 8.81 16.01 30.04
CA VAL A 4 7.79 15.46 29.16
C VAL A 4 7.85 13.92 29.29
N PRO A 5 6.79 13.25 29.73
CA PRO A 5 6.80 11.80 29.83
C PRO A 5 6.91 11.23 28.42
N LYS A 6 7.82 10.27 28.17
CA LYS A 6 7.86 9.45 26.96
C LYS A 6 6.45 8.87 26.79
N SER A 7 5.78 9.21 25.69
CA SER A 7 4.44 8.74 25.36
C SER A 7 4.46 7.21 25.33
N ARG A 8 3.89 6.57 26.37
CA ARG A 8 3.39 5.20 26.22
C ARG A 8 2.32 5.27 25.13
N ARG A 9 2.50 4.56 24.03
CA ARG A 9 1.44 4.38 23.03
C ARG A 9 0.21 3.97 23.80
N SER A 10 -0.92 4.66 23.58
CA SER A 10 -2.15 4.30 24.28
C SER A 10 -2.52 2.86 23.87
N LEU A 11 -3.13 2.09 24.75
CA LEU A 11 -3.57 0.72 24.47
C LEU A 11 -4.46 0.68 23.21
N GLY A 12 -5.22 1.75 22.95
CA GLY A 12 -5.99 1.94 21.72
C GLY A 12 -5.13 2.05 20.48
N GLU A 13 -3.97 2.70 20.55
CA GLU A 13 -3.01 2.75 19.42
C GLU A 13 -2.35 1.40 19.16
N GLU A 14 -2.07 0.65 20.21
CA GLU A 14 -1.51 -0.69 20.07
C GLU A 14 -2.51 -1.63 19.41
N VAL A 15 -3.76 -1.68 19.88
CA VAL A 15 -4.84 -2.46 19.28
C VAL A 15 -5.08 -2.04 17.83
N PHE A 16 -5.12 -0.74 17.55
CA PHE A 16 -5.26 -0.22 16.20
C PHE A 16 -4.14 -0.73 15.27
N ASN A 17 -2.88 -0.63 15.69
CA ASN A 17 -1.74 -1.06 14.88
C ASN A 17 -1.75 -2.59 14.63
N ILE A 18 -2.08 -3.39 15.64
CA ILE A 18 -2.17 -4.84 15.50
C ILE A 18 -3.26 -5.21 14.50
N LEU A 19 -4.48 -4.70 14.69
CA LEU A 19 -5.60 -4.99 13.79
C LEU A 19 -5.33 -4.50 12.37
N ARG A 20 -4.79 -3.30 12.22
CA ARG A 20 -4.40 -2.72 10.94
C ARG A 20 -3.43 -3.64 10.19
N LEU A 21 -2.35 -4.06 10.85
CA LEU A 21 -1.38 -4.97 10.24
C LEU A 21 -2.01 -6.34 9.90
N SER A 22 -2.85 -6.90 10.77
CA SER A 22 -3.52 -8.17 10.52
C SER A 22 -4.50 -8.10 9.34
N ILE A 23 -5.22 -6.99 9.17
CA ILE A 23 -6.09 -6.77 8.01
C ILE A 23 -5.25 -6.61 6.73
N LEU A 24 -4.20 -5.82 6.76
CA LEU A 24 -3.34 -5.58 5.60
C LEU A 24 -2.60 -6.84 5.15
N ARG A 25 -2.16 -7.67 6.09
CA ARG A 25 -1.54 -8.96 5.81
C ARG A 25 -2.55 -10.02 5.37
N GLY A 26 -3.86 -9.77 5.59
CA GLY A 26 -4.96 -10.71 5.30
C GLY A 26 -5.12 -11.82 6.33
N ASP A 27 -4.47 -11.70 7.49
CA ASP A 27 -4.70 -12.59 8.63
C ASP A 27 -6.16 -12.49 9.10
N ILE A 28 -6.75 -11.29 8.92
CA ILE A 28 -8.18 -11.05 9.09
C ILE A 28 -8.77 -10.79 7.69
N ALA A 29 -9.53 -11.76 7.20
CA ALA A 29 -10.08 -11.73 5.85
C ALA A 29 -11.13 -10.61 5.65
N PRO A 30 -11.27 -10.06 4.41
CA PRO A 30 -12.36 -9.16 4.03
C PRO A 30 -13.73 -9.75 4.39
N GLY A 31 -14.66 -8.91 4.86
CA GLY A 31 -15.98 -9.32 5.32
C GLY A 31 -16.02 -9.98 6.72
N ARG A 32 -14.87 -10.21 7.33
CA ARG A 32 -14.81 -10.78 8.68
C ARG A 32 -15.41 -9.80 9.69
N ARG A 33 -16.34 -10.27 10.51
CA ARG A 33 -16.93 -9.46 11.59
C ARG A 33 -15.94 -9.28 12.74
N LEU A 34 -15.77 -8.03 13.17
CA LEU A 34 -14.99 -7.64 14.32
C LEU A 34 -15.94 -7.32 15.49
N ILE A 35 -15.72 -7.98 16.62
CA ILE A 35 -16.56 -7.85 17.83
C ILE A 35 -15.72 -7.15 18.90
N GLU A 36 -16.12 -5.94 19.30
CA GLU A 36 -15.39 -5.11 20.29
C GLU A 36 -15.03 -5.90 21.56
N GLU A 37 -15.99 -6.65 22.11
CA GLU A 37 -15.82 -7.41 23.34
C GLU A 37 -14.76 -8.51 23.21
N LYS A 38 -14.79 -9.23 22.07
CA LYS A 38 -13.82 -10.29 21.80
C LYS A 38 -12.41 -9.75 21.62
N ILE A 39 -12.27 -8.64 20.91
CA ILE A 39 -10.98 -7.98 20.71
C ILE A 39 -10.47 -7.39 22.04
N ALA A 40 -11.35 -6.78 22.83
CA ALA A 40 -10.99 -6.25 24.15
C ALA A 40 -10.45 -7.37 25.06
N LEU A 41 -11.11 -8.52 25.10
CA LEU A 41 -10.65 -9.67 25.87
C LEU A 41 -9.29 -10.20 25.39
N GLN A 42 -9.12 -10.32 24.07
CA GLN A 42 -7.87 -10.84 23.47
C GLN A 42 -6.65 -9.94 23.75
N HIS A 43 -6.86 -8.63 23.88
CA HIS A 43 -5.79 -7.66 24.09
C HIS A 43 -5.70 -7.13 25.51
N GLY A 44 -6.47 -7.69 26.46
CA GLY A 44 -6.49 -7.22 27.85
C GLY A 44 -6.93 -5.74 28.00
N ALA A 45 -7.77 -5.27 27.06
CA ALA A 45 -8.24 -3.90 26.98
C ALA A 45 -9.70 -3.75 27.44
N SER A 46 -10.11 -2.54 27.82
CA SER A 46 -11.54 -2.21 27.92
C SER A 46 -12.14 -1.94 26.53
N ARG A 47 -13.46 -1.85 26.43
CA ARG A 47 -14.14 -1.60 25.14
C ARG A 47 -13.84 -0.23 24.53
N THR A 48 -13.59 0.78 25.38
CA THR A 48 -13.35 2.16 24.91
C THR A 48 -12.15 2.27 23.97
N PRO A 49 -10.91 1.87 24.36
CA PRO A 49 -9.75 1.93 23.45
C PRO A 49 -9.92 1.05 22.20
N VAL A 50 -10.65 -0.06 22.29
CA VAL A 50 -10.95 -0.90 21.10
C VAL A 50 -11.90 -0.18 20.14
N ARG A 51 -12.90 0.50 20.66
CA ARG A 51 -13.83 1.30 19.85
C ARG A 51 -13.12 2.48 19.18
N GLU A 52 -12.21 3.14 19.87
CA GLU A 52 -11.35 4.19 19.29
C GLU A 52 -10.48 3.62 18.16
N ALA A 53 -9.90 2.43 18.36
CA ALA A 53 -9.14 1.73 17.33
C ALA A 53 -10.01 1.42 16.10
N PHE A 54 -11.25 0.93 16.29
CA PHE A 54 -12.18 0.65 15.20
C PHE A 54 -12.58 1.91 14.44
N HIS A 55 -12.81 3.03 15.11
CA HIS A 55 -13.08 4.30 14.44
C HIS A 55 -11.86 4.84 13.67
N LYS A 56 -10.65 4.54 14.11
CA LYS A 56 -9.45 4.85 13.32
C LYS A 56 -9.38 3.98 12.06
N LEU A 57 -9.63 2.66 12.20
CA LEU A 57 -9.67 1.73 11.06
C LEU A 57 -10.80 2.09 10.06
N GLU A 58 -11.95 2.55 10.56
CA GLU A 58 -13.07 3.02 9.73
C GLU A 58 -12.68 4.25 8.90
N ARG A 59 -11.99 5.22 9.51
CA ARG A 59 -11.45 6.40 8.79
C ARG A 59 -10.40 6.05 7.74
N GLU A 60 -9.65 4.97 7.95
CA GLU A 60 -8.70 4.44 6.96
C GLU A 60 -9.37 3.52 5.92
N GLY A 61 -10.69 3.35 5.98
CA GLY A 61 -11.43 2.48 5.06
C GLY A 61 -11.11 0.99 5.20
N LEU A 62 -10.48 0.58 6.30
CA LEU A 62 -10.13 -0.82 6.56
C LEU A 62 -11.27 -1.63 7.17
N VAL A 63 -12.22 -0.96 7.82
CA VAL A 63 -13.43 -1.57 8.35
C VAL A 63 -14.64 -0.69 8.05
N GLU A 64 -15.80 -1.32 7.98
CA GLU A 64 -17.10 -0.65 7.79
C GLU A 64 -18.00 -0.92 8.99
N ARG A 65 -18.75 0.08 9.41
CA ARG A 65 -19.77 -0.06 10.44
C ARG A 65 -21.02 -0.73 9.85
N ARG A 66 -21.63 -1.64 10.60
CA ARG A 66 -22.89 -2.27 10.20
C ARG A 66 -24.08 -1.64 10.89
N ASP A 67 -25.23 -1.62 10.20
CA ASP A 67 -26.50 -1.07 10.72
C ASP A 67 -26.96 -1.74 12.02
N LYS A 68 -26.73 -3.06 12.14
CA LYS A 68 -27.07 -3.85 13.33
C LYS A 68 -25.97 -3.83 14.42
N GLY A 69 -25.05 -2.87 14.34
CA GLY A 69 -23.92 -2.69 15.26
C GLY A 69 -22.72 -3.59 14.97
N GLY A 70 -21.55 -3.14 15.43
CA GLY A 70 -20.24 -3.77 15.20
C GLY A 70 -19.61 -3.33 13.88
N PHE A 71 -18.45 -3.91 13.60
CA PHE A 71 -17.63 -3.59 12.42
C PHE A 71 -17.35 -4.86 11.62
N VAL A 72 -17.11 -4.69 10.33
CA VAL A 72 -16.61 -5.76 9.45
C VAL A 72 -15.38 -5.24 8.71
N VAL A 73 -14.46 -6.13 8.38
CA VAL A 73 -13.33 -5.77 7.50
C VAL A 73 -13.90 -5.39 6.13
N ALA A 74 -13.52 -4.21 5.64
CA ALA A 74 -14.00 -3.68 4.38
C ALA A 74 -13.66 -4.63 3.22
N GLN A 75 -14.62 -4.80 2.33
CA GLN A 75 -14.45 -5.53 1.07
C GLN A 75 -14.34 -4.52 -0.05
N ALA A 76 -13.29 -4.61 -0.85
CA ALA A 76 -13.20 -3.77 -2.04
C ALA A 76 -14.26 -4.21 -3.07
N ARG A 77 -15.05 -3.28 -3.55
CA ARG A 77 -15.96 -3.49 -4.66
C ARG A 77 -15.18 -3.37 -5.97
N PRO A 78 -15.60 -4.04 -7.05
CA PRO A 78 -14.91 -3.91 -8.34
C PRO A 78 -14.71 -2.45 -8.79
N GLY A 79 -15.70 -1.58 -8.59
CA GLY A 79 -15.60 -0.15 -8.89
C GLY A 79 -14.57 0.59 -8.05
N ASP A 80 -14.43 0.25 -6.77
CA ASP A 80 -13.45 0.86 -5.87
C ASP A 80 -12.02 0.55 -6.31
N VAL A 81 -11.80 -0.66 -6.86
CA VAL A 81 -10.49 -1.07 -7.40
C VAL A 81 -10.11 -0.20 -8.60
N ASP A 82 -11.03 0.00 -9.53
CA ASP A 82 -10.78 0.81 -10.72
C ASP A 82 -10.49 2.27 -10.33
N GLU A 83 -11.29 2.85 -9.44
CA GLU A 83 -11.08 4.21 -8.95
C GLU A 83 -9.71 4.39 -8.27
N ILE A 84 -9.33 3.46 -7.40
CA ILE A 84 -8.03 3.49 -6.73
C ILE A 84 -6.89 3.32 -7.74
N MET A 85 -7.03 2.44 -8.74
CA MET A 85 -6.01 2.26 -9.76
C MET A 85 -5.86 3.47 -10.67
N ASP A 86 -6.95 4.17 -10.99
CA ASP A 86 -6.92 5.43 -11.74
C ASP A 86 -6.19 6.53 -10.94
N LEU A 87 -6.51 6.68 -9.65
CA LEU A 87 -5.80 7.61 -8.76
C LEU A 87 -4.31 7.28 -8.67
N ARG A 88 -3.95 6.01 -8.55
CA ARG A 88 -2.55 5.57 -8.56
C ARG A 88 -1.85 5.96 -9.85
N ALA A 89 -2.47 5.69 -11.00
CA ALA A 89 -1.87 6.00 -12.31
C ALA A 89 -1.56 7.49 -12.45
N VAL A 90 -2.48 8.36 -11.99
CA VAL A 90 -2.29 9.81 -12.02
C VAL A 90 -1.21 10.27 -11.03
N LEU A 91 -1.32 9.88 -9.77
CA LEU A 91 -0.46 10.37 -8.69
C LEU A 91 0.96 9.81 -8.79
N GLU A 92 1.09 8.50 -9.02
CA GLU A 92 2.39 7.83 -9.13
C GLU A 92 3.09 8.19 -10.44
N GLY A 93 2.37 8.29 -11.56
CA GLY A 93 2.92 8.77 -12.84
C GLY A 93 3.46 10.20 -12.72
N HIS A 94 2.68 11.10 -12.11
CA HIS A 94 3.15 12.47 -11.85
C HIS A 94 4.37 12.49 -10.90
N ALA A 95 4.43 11.62 -9.89
CA ALA A 95 5.58 11.50 -9.01
C ALA A 95 6.85 11.10 -9.79
N ALA A 96 6.75 10.12 -10.69
CA ALA A 96 7.85 9.67 -11.53
C ALA A 96 8.35 10.76 -12.49
N ALA A 97 7.43 11.48 -13.15
CA ALA A 97 7.78 12.62 -13.99
C ALA A 97 8.56 13.70 -13.23
N ARG A 98 8.14 13.98 -12.00
CA ARG A 98 8.87 14.94 -11.14
C ARG A 98 10.21 14.40 -10.68
N ALA A 99 10.31 13.11 -10.36
CA ALA A 99 11.57 12.46 -10.00
C ALA A 99 12.57 12.53 -11.16
N ALA A 100 12.15 12.28 -12.40
CA ALA A 100 12.97 12.38 -13.59
C ALA A 100 13.52 13.80 -13.80
N ARG A 101 12.69 14.85 -13.63
CA ARG A 101 13.16 16.25 -13.71
C ARG A 101 14.17 16.62 -12.62
N ARG A 102 14.30 15.83 -11.59
CA ARG A 102 15.18 16.04 -10.42
C ARG A 102 16.22 14.93 -10.31
N ALA A 103 16.41 14.17 -11.37
CA ALA A 103 17.33 13.05 -11.40
C ALA A 103 18.76 13.49 -11.05
N THR A 104 19.39 12.73 -10.17
CA THR A 104 20.80 12.82 -9.85
C THR A 104 21.39 11.42 -9.86
N PRO A 105 22.69 11.25 -10.12
CA PRO A 105 23.33 9.92 -10.04
C PRO A 105 23.10 9.21 -8.70
N GLU A 106 23.02 9.97 -7.61
CA GLU A 106 22.72 9.46 -6.27
C GLU A 106 21.30 8.92 -6.18
N LEU A 107 20.30 9.65 -6.69
CA LEU A 107 18.91 9.18 -6.71
C LEU A 107 18.78 7.90 -7.54
N VAL A 108 19.39 7.85 -8.70
CA VAL A 108 19.38 6.69 -9.60
C VAL A 108 20.04 5.48 -8.89
N GLY A 109 21.17 5.70 -8.22
CA GLY A 109 21.83 4.67 -7.41
C GLY A 109 20.89 4.11 -6.34
N ARG A 110 20.23 4.97 -5.56
CA ARG A 110 19.24 4.57 -4.55
C ARG A 110 18.07 3.77 -5.14
N LEU A 111 17.57 4.14 -6.32
CA LEU A 111 16.50 3.40 -7.00
C LEU A 111 16.98 2.00 -7.44
N LYS A 112 18.19 1.89 -7.99
CA LYS A 112 18.82 0.62 -8.36
C LYS A 112 19.01 -0.29 -7.12
N ASP A 113 19.43 0.27 -5.98
CA ASP A 113 19.53 -0.48 -4.72
C ASP A 113 18.17 -1.05 -4.26
N LYS A 114 17.08 -0.25 -4.39
CA LYS A 114 15.73 -0.73 -4.04
C LYS A 114 15.26 -1.80 -5.01
N LEU A 115 15.60 -1.70 -6.29
CA LEU A 115 15.29 -2.73 -7.28
C LEU A 115 16.05 -4.03 -6.98
N ALA A 116 17.32 -3.96 -6.59
CA ALA A 116 18.10 -5.13 -6.18
C ALA A 116 17.49 -5.84 -4.96
N LEU A 117 16.99 -5.08 -3.98
CA LEU A 117 16.24 -5.64 -2.84
C LEU A 117 14.95 -6.34 -3.29
N TYR A 118 14.24 -5.76 -4.25
CA TYR A 118 13.05 -6.37 -4.82
C TYR A 118 13.38 -7.68 -5.55
N GLU A 119 14.43 -7.70 -6.38
CA GLU A 119 14.90 -8.91 -7.07
C GLU A 119 15.30 -10.02 -6.09
N ALA A 120 16.01 -9.68 -5.02
CA ALA A 120 16.37 -10.63 -3.97
C ALA A 120 15.13 -11.20 -3.26
N ALA A 121 14.15 -10.35 -2.96
CA ALA A 121 12.89 -10.75 -2.34
C ALA A 121 12.04 -11.64 -3.25
N MET A 122 12.07 -11.40 -4.57
CA MET A 122 11.36 -12.22 -5.58
C MET A 122 11.88 -13.65 -5.65
N LYS A 123 13.18 -13.86 -5.39
CA LYS A 123 13.81 -15.19 -5.33
C LYS A 123 13.60 -15.90 -3.99
N GLY A 124 13.14 -15.17 -2.98
CA GLY A 124 12.91 -15.70 -1.63
C GLY A 124 11.52 -16.31 -1.45
N PRO A 125 11.33 -17.09 -0.36
CA PRO A 125 10.05 -17.75 -0.09
C PRO A 125 9.02 -16.86 0.62
N ASP A 126 9.37 -15.64 1.01
CA ASP A 126 8.53 -14.77 1.84
C ASP A 126 7.81 -13.68 1.02
N PRO A 127 6.50 -13.85 0.73
CA PRO A 127 5.74 -12.85 -0.01
C PRO A 127 5.69 -11.47 0.68
N ALA A 128 5.78 -11.42 2.01
CA ALA A 128 5.72 -10.15 2.73
C ALA A 128 6.96 -9.29 2.43
N ARG A 129 8.14 -9.90 2.30
CA ARG A 129 9.37 -9.21 1.91
C ARG A 129 9.28 -8.66 0.48
N LEU A 130 8.65 -9.39 -0.44
CA LEU A 130 8.45 -8.92 -1.81
C LEU A 130 7.55 -7.67 -1.85
N ILE A 131 6.44 -7.70 -1.11
CA ILE A 131 5.50 -6.57 -1.03
C ILE A 131 6.18 -5.36 -0.37
N GLU A 132 6.96 -5.58 0.68
CA GLU A 132 7.71 -4.52 1.35
C GLU A 132 8.75 -3.89 0.41
N ALA A 133 9.57 -4.69 -0.27
CA ALA A 133 10.56 -4.21 -1.23
C ALA A 133 9.92 -3.42 -2.37
N ASN A 134 8.79 -3.90 -2.92
CA ASN A 134 8.00 -3.15 -3.90
C ASN A 134 7.51 -1.81 -3.33
N THR A 135 6.99 -1.82 -2.12
CA THR A 135 6.47 -0.61 -1.48
C THR A 135 7.57 0.43 -1.26
N VAL A 136 8.74 0.01 -0.79
CA VAL A 136 9.88 0.91 -0.56
C VAL A 136 10.41 1.52 -1.88
N PHE A 137 10.37 0.77 -2.99
CA PHE A 137 10.71 1.32 -4.30
C PHE A 137 9.77 2.47 -4.69
N HIS A 138 8.47 2.27 -4.61
CA HIS A 138 7.49 3.31 -4.91
C HIS A 138 7.57 4.49 -3.92
N ASP A 139 7.76 4.23 -2.62
CA ASP A 139 7.93 5.29 -1.62
C ASP A 139 9.13 6.20 -1.95
N LEU A 140 10.22 5.64 -2.49
CA LEU A 140 11.36 6.42 -2.95
C LEU A 140 11.02 7.32 -4.17
N LEU A 141 10.20 6.82 -5.12
CA LEU A 141 9.69 7.66 -6.23
C LEU A 141 8.87 8.83 -5.71
N TYR A 142 8.02 8.62 -4.71
CA TYR A 142 7.21 9.69 -4.11
C TYR A 142 8.08 10.72 -3.39
N GLU A 143 9.11 10.27 -2.67
CA GLU A 143 10.09 11.13 -2.02
C GLU A 143 10.85 11.97 -3.07
N ALA A 144 11.36 11.33 -4.12
CA ALA A 144 12.11 11.95 -5.20
C ALA A 144 11.31 13.00 -5.98
N SER A 145 9.98 12.90 -5.98
CA SER A 145 9.11 13.93 -6.58
C SER A 145 9.35 15.33 -5.99
N GLY A 146 9.88 15.42 -4.76
CA GLY A 146 10.13 16.68 -4.04
C GLY A 146 8.84 17.41 -3.64
N SER A 147 7.67 16.78 -3.74
CA SER A 147 6.38 17.38 -3.40
C SER A 147 5.82 16.80 -2.10
N GLN A 148 5.86 17.57 -1.03
CA GLN A 148 5.27 17.16 0.24
C GLN A 148 3.74 16.95 0.15
N ARG A 149 3.05 17.77 -0.67
CA ARG A 149 1.60 17.63 -0.88
C ARG A 149 1.27 16.32 -1.57
N LEU A 150 1.97 16.01 -2.68
CA LEU A 150 1.79 14.74 -3.39
C LEU A 150 2.05 13.54 -2.48
N ARG A 151 3.13 13.56 -1.71
CA ARG A 151 3.44 12.52 -0.72
C ARG A 151 2.34 12.33 0.33
N ARG A 152 1.75 13.42 0.83
CA ARG A 152 0.64 13.34 1.80
C ARG A 152 -0.59 12.72 1.15
N THR A 153 -1.00 13.21 -0.03
CA THR A 153 -2.15 12.66 -0.77
C THR A 153 -1.97 11.16 -1.07
N ILE A 154 -0.79 10.74 -1.50
CA ILE A 154 -0.47 9.32 -1.70
C ILE A 154 -0.50 8.57 -0.35
N GLY A 155 0.00 9.21 0.72
CA GLY A 155 -0.01 8.66 2.07
C GLY A 155 -1.42 8.35 2.59
N ASP A 156 -2.39 9.20 2.29
CA ASP A 156 -3.80 8.99 2.66
C ASP A 156 -4.43 7.76 1.94
N LEU A 157 -3.88 7.40 0.77
CA LEU A 157 -4.32 6.23 -0.01
C LEU A 157 -3.41 5.01 0.18
N ARG A 158 -2.38 5.12 1.03
CA ARG A 158 -1.31 4.12 1.17
C ARG A 158 -1.82 2.72 1.45
N GLU A 159 -2.83 2.60 2.31
CA GLU A 159 -3.38 1.31 2.72
C GLU A 159 -4.09 0.61 1.56
N HIS A 160 -4.85 1.37 0.78
CA HIS A 160 -5.48 0.86 -0.44
C HIS A 160 -4.41 0.39 -1.44
N PHE A 161 -3.36 1.18 -1.64
CA PHE A 161 -2.25 0.83 -2.53
C PHE A 161 -1.51 -0.42 -2.07
N TYR A 162 -1.27 -0.56 -0.77
CA TYR A 162 -0.61 -1.73 -0.19
C TYR A 162 -1.41 -3.01 -0.39
N ARG A 163 -2.72 -2.97 -0.11
CA ARG A 163 -3.63 -4.12 -0.33
C ARG A 163 -3.64 -4.56 -1.79
N LEU A 164 -3.74 -3.63 -2.72
CA LEU A 164 -3.71 -3.92 -4.16
C LEU A 164 -2.37 -4.50 -4.60
N ARG A 165 -1.24 -3.92 -4.15
CA ARG A 165 0.10 -4.45 -4.45
C ARG A 165 0.26 -5.90 -3.98
N ARG A 166 -0.22 -6.20 -2.79
CA ARG A 166 -0.21 -7.56 -2.26
C ARG A 166 -0.97 -8.51 -3.18
N SER A 167 -2.17 -8.15 -3.59
CA SER A 167 -2.98 -8.99 -4.49
C SER A 167 -2.34 -9.14 -5.86
N ILE A 168 -1.79 -8.06 -6.43
CA ILE A 168 -1.12 -8.04 -7.73
C ILE A 168 0.13 -8.92 -7.73
N LEU A 169 1.02 -8.74 -6.74
CA LEU A 169 2.28 -9.47 -6.68
C LEU A 169 2.11 -10.96 -6.35
N GLY A 170 0.93 -11.35 -5.83
CA GLY A 170 0.54 -12.73 -5.66
C GLY A 170 0.09 -13.44 -6.96
N LEU A 171 -0.16 -12.68 -8.04
CA LEU A 171 -0.54 -13.24 -9.33
C LEU A 171 0.69 -13.77 -10.08
N GLU A 172 0.52 -14.89 -10.78
CA GLU A 172 1.59 -15.53 -11.54
C GLU A 172 2.24 -14.56 -12.55
N GLY A 173 3.56 -14.51 -12.56
CA GLY A 173 4.36 -13.68 -13.47
C GLY A 173 4.34 -12.17 -13.17
N MET A 174 3.47 -11.69 -12.29
CA MET A 174 3.35 -10.23 -12.04
C MET A 174 4.55 -9.65 -11.30
N ALA A 175 5.19 -10.41 -10.40
CA ALA A 175 6.41 -9.96 -9.75
C ALA A 175 7.55 -9.73 -10.75
N GLN A 176 7.77 -10.68 -11.66
CA GLN A 176 8.79 -10.56 -12.71
C GLN A 176 8.48 -9.40 -13.65
N ARG A 177 7.22 -9.24 -14.03
CA ARG A 177 6.82 -8.13 -14.90
C ARG A 177 7.01 -6.77 -14.24
N SER A 178 6.64 -6.66 -12.94
CA SER A 178 6.90 -5.44 -12.17
C SER A 178 8.38 -5.10 -12.09
N HIS A 179 9.26 -6.09 -11.95
CA HIS A 179 10.70 -5.87 -11.97
C HIS A 179 11.16 -5.22 -13.28
N GLN A 180 10.77 -5.79 -14.42
CA GLN A 180 11.10 -5.23 -15.75
C GLN A 180 10.57 -3.80 -15.94
N ASP A 181 9.34 -3.55 -15.47
CA ASP A 181 8.75 -2.21 -15.51
C ASP A 181 9.56 -1.21 -14.65
N HIS A 182 9.99 -1.63 -13.46
CA HIS A 182 10.82 -0.79 -12.59
C HIS A 182 12.19 -0.48 -13.20
N GLU A 183 12.83 -1.44 -13.88
CA GLU A 183 14.07 -1.20 -14.63
C GLU A 183 13.88 -0.10 -15.67
N ALA A 184 12.84 -0.23 -16.52
CA ALA A 184 12.54 0.77 -17.54
C ALA A 184 12.23 2.16 -16.95
N ILE A 185 11.52 2.21 -15.81
CA ILE A 185 11.22 3.46 -15.10
C ILE A 185 12.53 4.12 -14.61
N ILE A 186 13.44 3.33 -14.03
CA ILE A 186 14.74 3.84 -13.57
C ILE A 186 15.55 4.42 -14.75
N GLU A 187 15.57 3.73 -15.89
CA GLU A 187 16.26 4.20 -17.08
C GLU A 187 15.70 5.52 -17.62
N ALA A 188 14.36 5.67 -17.63
CA ALA A 188 13.72 6.92 -18.02
C ALA A 188 14.07 8.08 -17.05
N ILE A 189 14.10 7.78 -15.75
CA ILE A 189 14.51 8.74 -14.71
C ILE A 189 15.99 9.12 -14.89
N ASP A 190 16.88 8.16 -15.14
CA ASP A 190 18.32 8.39 -15.35
C ASP A 190 18.57 9.32 -16.53
N ARG A 191 17.79 9.18 -17.60
CA ARG A 191 17.84 10.09 -18.78
C ARG A 191 17.16 11.44 -18.55
N GLY A 192 16.51 11.66 -17.40
CA GLY A 192 15.72 12.86 -17.14
C GLY A 192 14.43 12.95 -17.98
N ASP A 193 14.02 11.85 -18.61
CA ASP A 193 12.84 11.84 -19.48
C ASP A 193 11.55 11.73 -18.65
N ALA A 194 11.04 12.90 -18.28
CA ALA A 194 9.85 13.01 -17.44
C ALA A 194 8.59 12.46 -18.09
N ALA A 195 8.44 12.63 -19.41
CA ALA A 195 7.27 12.16 -20.14
C ALA A 195 7.26 10.63 -20.21
N GLU A 196 8.41 10.04 -20.51
CA GLU A 196 8.56 8.59 -20.58
C GLU A 196 8.42 7.95 -19.19
N ALA A 197 9.01 8.54 -18.14
CA ALA A 197 8.86 8.05 -16.78
C ALA A 197 7.39 8.03 -16.33
N GLU A 198 6.60 9.08 -16.63
CA GLU A 198 5.16 9.12 -16.36
C GLU A 198 4.41 8.05 -17.14
N ARG A 199 4.67 7.93 -18.44
CA ARG A 199 4.03 6.95 -19.31
C ARG A 199 4.26 5.52 -18.81
N LEU A 200 5.50 5.18 -18.50
CA LEU A 200 5.88 3.85 -18.02
C LEU A 200 5.21 3.48 -16.70
N VAL A 201 5.13 4.41 -15.75
CA VAL A 201 4.41 4.17 -14.49
C VAL A 201 2.91 3.99 -14.73
N ARG A 202 2.29 4.80 -15.58
CA ARG A 202 0.87 4.62 -15.94
C ARG A 202 0.61 3.25 -16.55
N GLU A 203 1.45 2.81 -17.47
CA GLU A 203 1.34 1.48 -18.10
C GLU A 203 1.59 0.34 -17.12
N HIS A 204 2.55 0.48 -16.21
CA HIS A 204 2.77 -0.45 -15.12
C HIS A 204 1.50 -0.66 -14.27
N ILE A 205 0.84 0.44 -13.89
CA ILE A 205 -0.38 0.38 -13.10
C ILE A 205 -1.56 -0.18 -13.90
N GLU A 206 -1.67 0.17 -15.18
CA GLU A 206 -2.71 -0.36 -16.06
C GLU A 206 -2.59 -1.87 -16.28
N ARG A 207 -1.37 -2.38 -16.48
CA ARG A 207 -1.14 -3.84 -16.55
C ARG A 207 -1.58 -4.55 -15.27
N ALA A 208 -1.26 -3.97 -14.12
CA ALA A 208 -1.69 -4.48 -12.84
C ALA A 208 -3.22 -4.47 -12.67
N ARG A 209 -3.88 -3.40 -13.10
CA ARG A 209 -5.34 -3.28 -13.09
C ARG A 209 -5.99 -4.37 -13.95
N LEU A 210 -5.51 -4.56 -15.17
CA LEU A 210 -6.04 -5.57 -16.07
C LEU A 210 -5.86 -7.01 -15.52
N ALA A 211 -4.72 -7.28 -14.89
CA ALA A 211 -4.49 -8.57 -14.22
C ALA A 211 -5.48 -8.80 -13.07
N LEU A 212 -5.66 -7.81 -12.18
CA LEU A 212 -6.63 -7.89 -11.09
C LEU A 212 -8.06 -8.11 -11.60
N ARG A 213 -8.49 -7.35 -12.62
CA ARG A 213 -9.84 -7.48 -13.19
C ARG A 213 -10.11 -8.87 -13.73
N ARG A 214 -9.13 -9.49 -14.39
CA ARG A 214 -9.26 -10.87 -14.91
C ARG A 214 -9.47 -11.86 -13.77
N GLU A 215 -8.71 -11.75 -12.68
CA GLU A 215 -8.81 -12.65 -11.54
C GLU A 215 -10.10 -12.46 -10.74
N LEU A 216 -10.54 -11.21 -10.58
CA LEU A 216 -11.82 -10.88 -9.94
C LEU A 216 -13.01 -11.42 -10.77
N ALA A 217 -13.00 -11.17 -12.09
CA ALA A 217 -14.04 -11.66 -13.00
C ALA A 217 -14.13 -13.19 -13.04
N ALA A 218 -12.98 -13.86 -12.90
CA ALA A 218 -12.91 -15.33 -12.82
C ALA A 218 -13.26 -15.90 -11.43
N GLY A 219 -13.54 -15.05 -10.44
CA GLY A 219 -13.83 -15.46 -9.05
C GLY A 219 -12.65 -16.10 -8.30
N ARG A 220 -11.42 -15.99 -8.85
CA ARG A 220 -10.22 -16.54 -8.23
C ARG A 220 -9.60 -15.63 -7.17
N LEU A 221 -9.93 -14.35 -7.18
CA LEU A 221 -9.48 -13.36 -6.22
C LEU A 221 -10.67 -12.71 -5.51
N LYS A 222 -10.52 -12.49 -4.20
CA LYS A 222 -11.43 -11.66 -3.38
C LYS A 222 -10.59 -10.59 -2.70
N LEU A 223 -11.01 -9.33 -2.81
CA LEU A 223 -10.32 -8.16 -2.24
C LEU A 223 -11.01 -7.63 -0.99
#